data_ad9c625d5014c36226ccae1f216f9fa2
#
_entry.id   ad9c625d5014c36226ccae1f216f9fa2
#
_cell.length_a   1.000
_cell.length_b   1.000
_cell.length_c   1.000
_cell.angle_alpha   90.00
_cell.angle_beta   90.00
_cell.angle_gamma   90.00
#
_symmetry.space_group_name_H-M   'P 1'
#
loop_
_entity.id
_entity.type
_entity.pdbx_description
1 polymer ?
#
loop_
_entity_poly.entity_id
_entity_poly.type
_entity_poly.pdbx_seq_one_letter_code
_entity_poly.pdbx_strand_id
1 'polypeptide(L)'
;MRGEQKTKRDALRSKKQMEELATNKMLLVFGAATVYLFLITIIRNNGWITGTERSTAATAFYGAVSLISLLLVPIGLVLYYKMRKNGKQPQYRIVNWLNISVSALVVLFCTVMQYLFGGMGVKASYVAVVAAAALAIIYWVFRRECFVSMLVLGLSAVAYYLLYKLPYALSLWMSAWKLLAALYAVALLAGFAAVFLLRRKKGVVRVGRQNARLLDAKFNYLPVFAALAFVTLVFAACILLGTHYFYYAVFATAVVLVGYGVYFILLLI
;
A
#
# COMPACT_ATOMS: atom_id res chain seq x y z
N MET A 1 21.27 -42.82 -8.25
CA MET A 1 22.19 -41.68 -8.18
C MET A 1 22.02 -40.65 -9.33
N ARG A 2 21.88 -41.01 -10.62
CA ARG A 2 21.68 -40.02 -11.71
C ARG A 2 20.35 -39.24 -11.62
N GLY A 3 19.27 -39.84 -11.15
CA GLY A 3 17.95 -39.19 -11.04
C GLY A 3 17.88 -38.12 -9.97
N GLU A 4 18.48 -38.36 -8.80
CA GLU A 4 18.52 -37.41 -7.69
C GLU A 4 19.35 -36.16 -7.98
N GLN A 5 20.47 -36.31 -8.72
CA GLN A 5 21.27 -35.17 -9.15
C GLN A 5 20.55 -34.29 -10.17
N LYS A 6 19.72 -34.85 -11.04
CA LYS A 6 18.91 -34.11 -12.00
C LYS A 6 17.83 -33.29 -11.30
N THR A 7 17.12 -33.90 -10.34
CA THR A 7 16.08 -33.19 -9.54
C THR A 7 16.67 -32.07 -8.69
N LYS A 8 17.85 -32.25 -8.09
CA LYS A 8 18.54 -31.18 -7.36
C LYS A 8 18.99 -30.02 -8.27
N ARG A 9 19.47 -30.33 -9.47
CA ARG A 9 19.85 -29.29 -10.46
C ARG A 9 18.65 -28.50 -10.96
N ASP A 10 17.53 -29.17 -11.22
CA ASP A 10 16.30 -28.50 -11.68
C ASP A 10 15.69 -27.63 -10.57
N ALA A 11 15.72 -28.08 -9.33
CA ALA A 11 15.30 -27.27 -8.17
C ALA A 11 16.21 -26.05 -7.94
N LEU A 12 17.52 -26.18 -8.10
CA LEU A 12 18.46 -25.06 -8.03
C LEU A 12 18.27 -24.03 -9.16
N ARG A 13 18.00 -24.51 -10.37
CA ARG A 13 17.71 -23.61 -11.52
C ARG A 13 16.40 -22.86 -11.32
N SER A 14 15.35 -23.53 -10.85
CA SER A 14 14.06 -22.88 -10.59
C SER A 14 14.19 -21.82 -9.46
N LYS A 15 14.98 -22.11 -8.40
CA LYS A 15 15.23 -21.14 -7.32
C LYS A 15 15.96 -19.91 -7.84
N LYS A 16 17.03 -20.10 -8.66
CA LYS A 16 17.79 -18.99 -9.25
C LYS A 16 16.94 -18.12 -10.17
N GLN A 17 16.08 -18.74 -10.99
CA GLN A 17 15.13 -18.01 -11.84
C GLN A 17 14.12 -17.19 -11.03
N MET A 18 13.66 -17.69 -9.89
CA MET A 18 12.75 -16.95 -9.00
C MET A 18 13.44 -15.77 -8.32
N GLU A 19 14.71 -15.92 -7.92
CA GLU A 19 15.51 -14.84 -7.35
C GLU A 19 15.78 -13.74 -8.39
N GLU A 20 16.17 -14.09 -9.62
CA GLU A 20 16.34 -13.15 -10.72
C GLU A 20 15.04 -12.41 -11.06
N LEU A 21 13.90 -13.12 -11.07
CA LEU A 21 12.60 -12.51 -11.29
C LEU A 21 12.23 -11.51 -10.18
N ALA A 22 12.51 -11.83 -8.93
CA ALA A 22 12.27 -10.95 -7.79
C ALA A 22 13.14 -9.69 -7.90
N THR A 23 14.43 -9.85 -8.19
CA THR A 23 15.37 -8.74 -8.39
C THR A 23 14.94 -7.82 -9.52
N ASN A 24 14.54 -8.38 -10.67
CA ASN A 24 14.07 -7.57 -11.81
C ASN A 24 12.77 -6.81 -11.49
N LYS A 25 11.87 -7.39 -10.68
CA LYS A 25 10.67 -6.69 -10.20
C LYS A 25 11.01 -5.55 -9.27
N MET A 26 11.97 -5.72 -8.36
CA MET A 26 12.44 -4.67 -7.46
C MET A 26 13.05 -3.51 -8.25
N LEU A 27 13.93 -3.80 -9.22
CA LEU A 27 14.54 -2.79 -10.09
C LEU A 27 13.47 -2.01 -10.86
N LEU A 28 12.45 -2.70 -11.37
CA LEU A 28 11.35 -2.05 -12.09
C LEU A 28 10.55 -1.11 -11.18
N VAL A 29 10.24 -1.52 -9.95
CA VAL A 29 9.53 -0.65 -8.98
C VAL A 29 10.37 0.55 -8.60
N PHE A 30 11.65 0.34 -8.32
CA PHE A 30 12.56 1.42 -7.98
C PHE A 30 12.71 2.41 -9.13
N GLY A 31 12.90 1.92 -10.36
CA GLY A 31 12.95 2.75 -11.56
C GLY A 31 11.67 3.53 -11.80
N ALA A 32 10.50 2.87 -11.70
CA ALA A 32 9.21 3.52 -11.86
C ALA A 32 8.97 4.61 -10.79
N ALA A 33 9.30 4.33 -9.54
CA ALA A 33 9.20 5.30 -8.46
C ALA A 33 10.10 6.52 -8.70
N THR A 34 11.36 6.28 -9.12
CA THR A 34 12.32 7.35 -9.43
C THR A 34 11.83 8.23 -10.57
N VAL A 35 11.35 7.64 -11.67
CA VAL A 35 10.78 8.39 -12.79
C VAL A 35 9.58 9.21 -12.35
N TYR A 36 8.70 8.63 -11.55
CA TYR A 36 7.51 9.34 -11.06
C TYR A 36 7.86 10.50 -10.12
N LEU A 37 8.84 10.31 -9.20
CA LEU A 37 9.35 11.39 -8.34
C LEU A 37 9.97 12.52 -9.17
N PHE A 38 10.70 12.18 -10.23
CA PHE A 38 11.26 13.16 -11.15
C PHE A 38 10.15 13.96 -11.86
N LEU A 39 9.11 13.31 -12.35
CA LEU A 39 7.95 13.97 -12.97
C LEU A 39 7.25 14.93 -11.99
N ILE A 40 7.02 14.51 -10.74
CA ILE A 40 6.45 15.38 -9.70
C ILE A 40 7.34 16.61 -9.49
N THR A 41 8.65 16.44 -9.49
CA THR A 41 9.61 17.55 -9.31
C THR A 41 9.55 18.53 -10.48
N ILE A 42 9.48 18.05 -11.73
CA ILE A 42 9.30 18.92 -12.91
C ILE A 42 8.00 19.70 -12.82
N ILE A 43 6.89 19.04 -12.52
CA ILE A 43 5.57 19.68 -12.40
C ILE A 43 5.60 20.76 -11.32
N ARG A 44 6.26 20.48 -10.18
CA ARG A 44 6.43 21.46 -9.10
C ARG A 44 7.24 22.67 -9.54
N ASN A 45 8.38 22.45 -10.21
CA ASN A 45 9.31 23.52 -10.58
C ASN A 45 8.74 24.43 -11.69
N ASN A 46 7.87 23.91 -12.54
CA ASN A 46 7.20 24.67 -13.59
C ASN A 46 6.03 25.54 -13.08
N GLY A 47 5.85 25.66 -11.76
CA GLY A 47 4.85 26.56 -11.17
C GLY A 47 3.39 26.10 -11.31
N TRP A 48 3.16 24.91 -11.85
CA TRP A 48 1.80 24.38 -12.08
C TRP A 48 1.01 24.15 -10.78
N ILE A 49 1.69 24.14 -9.65
CA ILE A 49 1.10 23.83 -8.33
C ILE A 49 1.12 25.02 -7.36
N THR A 50 1.97 26.02 -7.61
CA THR A 50 2.30 27.07 -6.61
C THR A 50 1.51 28.38 -6.78
N GLY A 51 0.67 28.52 -7.79
CA GLY A 51 -0.14 29.73 -8.01
C GLY A 51 -1.55 29.64 -7.42
N THR A 52 -2.07 30.75 -6.92
CA THR A 52 -3.50 30.94 -6.59
C THR A 52 -4.40 30.80 -7.83
N GLU A 53 -3.84 31.05 -9.01
CA GLU A 53 -4.48 30.83 -10.30
C GLU A 53 -3.89 29.59 -10.97
N ARG A 54 -4.64 28.47 -10.88
CA ARG A 54 -4.31 27.25 -11.61
C ARG A 54 -4.48 27.53 -13.10
N SER A 55 -3.43 27.34 -13.89
CA SER A 55 -3.55 27.43 -15.33
C SER A 55 -4.56 26.39 -15.84
N THR A 56 -5.35 26.75 -16.86
CA THR A 56 -6.33 25.83 -17.47
C THR A 56 -5.65 24.55 -17.94
N ALA A 57 -4.40 24.66 -18.42
CA ALA A 57 -3.57 23.54 -18.83
C ALA A 57 -3.23 22.58 -17.66
N ALA A 58 -2.89 23.10 -16.48
CA ALA A 58 -2.62 22.28 -15.31
C ALA A 58 -3.87 21.53 -14.84
N THR A 59 -5.02 22.20 -14.81
CA THR A 59 -6.30 21.57 -14.44
C THR A 59 -6.67 20.46 -15.42
N ALA A 60 -6.53 20.70 -16.74
CA ALA A 60 -6.77 19.68 -17.76
C ALA A 60 -5.82 18.48 -17.62
N PHE A 61 -4.53 18.73 -17.35
CA PHE A 61 -3.54 17.67 -17.13
C PHE A 61 -3.90 16.79 -15.94
N TYR A 62 -4.17 17.40 -14.77
CA TYR A 62 -4.57 16.65 -13.57
C TYR A 62 -5.88 15.87 -13.78
N GLY A 63 -6.85 16.47 -14.48
CA GLY A 63 -8.09 15.81 -14.83
C GLY A 63 -7.87 14.59 -15.72
N ALA A 64 -7.07 14.74 -16.79
CA ALA A 64 -6.75 13.66 -17.71
C ALA A 64 -6.01 12.51 -17.02
N VAL A 65 -4.96 12.81 -16.24
CA VAL A 65 -4.19 11.79 -15.49
C VAL A 65 -5.06 11.07 -14.48
N SER A 66 -5.92 11.79 -13.75
CA SER A 66 -6.85 11.19 -12.79
C SER A 66 -7.85 10.26 -13.47
N LEU A 67 -8.39 10.67 -14.61
CA LEU A 67 -9.38 9.90 -15.36
C LEU A 67 -8.76 8.63 -15.96
N ILE A 68 -7.57 8.74 -16.55
CA ILE A 68 -6.82 7.59 -17.08
C ILE A 68 -6.50 6.61 -15.94
N SER A 69 -6.02 7.12 -14.81
CA SER A 69 -5.68 6.28 -13.65
C SER A 69 -6.92 5.60 -13.09
N LEU A 70 -8.04 6.31 -12.99
CA LEU A 70 -9.32 5.77 -12.51
C LEU A 70 -9.83 4.63 -13.41
N LEU A 71 -9.64 4.73 -14.71
CA LEU A 71 -10.02 3.67 -15.66
C LEU A 71 -9.05 2.48 -15.61
N LEU A 72 -7.75 2.75 -15.46
CA LEU A 72 -6.74 1.68 -15.42
C LEU A 72 -6.87 0.75 -14.20
N VAL A 73 -7.34 1.26 -13.06
CA VAL A 73 -7.54 0.44 -11.86
C VAL A 73 -8.51 -0.73 -12.12
N PRO A 74 -9.78 -0.51 -12.50
CA PRO A 74 -10.71 -1.61 -12.73
C PRO A 74 -10.34 -2.47 -13.94
N ILE A 75 -9.85 -1.86 -15.03
CA ILE A 75 -9.42 -2.60 -16.23
C ILE A 75 -8.30 -3.58 -15.88
N GLY A 76 -7.28 -3.14 -15.15
CA GLY A 76 -6.18 -3.99 -14.75
C GLY A 76 -6.62 -5.12 -13.82
N LEU A 77 -7.55 -4.87 -12.89
CA LEU A 77 -8.10 -5.90 -12.02
C LEU A 77 -8.89 -6.95 -12.80
N VAL A 78 -9.73 -6.54 -13.74
CA VAL A 78 -10.53 -7.43 -14.59
C VAL A 78 -9.61 -8.29 -15.46
N LEU A 79 -8.60 -7.70 -16.10
CA LEU A 79 -7.63 -8.42 -16.93
C LEU A 79 -6.78 -9.39 -16.09
N TYR A 80 -6.37 -8.99 -14.89
CA TYR A 80 -5.68 -9.89 -13.95
C TYR A 80 -6.54 -11.10 -13.61
N TYR A 81 -7.82 -10.89 -13.26
CA TYR A 81 -8.76 -11.94 -12.94
C TYR A 81 -9.00 -12.89 -14.13
N LYS A 82 -9.21 -12.33 -15.34
CA LYS A 82 -9.37 -13.10 -16.58
C LYS A 82 -8.16 -13.98 -16.90
N MET A 83 -6.94 -13.42 -16.74
CA MET A 83 -5.70 -14.19 -16.95
C MET A 83 -5.57 -15.34 -15.94
N ARG A 84 -5.89 -15.10 -14.68
CA ARG A 84 -5.86 -16.12 -13.64
C ARG A 84 -6.86 -17.24 -13.88
N LYS A 85 -8.07 -16.89 -14.36
CA LYS A 85 -9.12 -17.85 -14.71
C LYS A 85 -8.70 -18.76 -15.87
N ASN A 86 -7.93 -18.23 -16.83
CA ASN A 86 -7.44 -18.97 -18.00
C ASN A 86 -6.17 -19.81 -17.72
N GLY A 87 -5.83 -20.08 -16.46
CA GLY A 87 -4.68 -20.90 -16.07
C GLY A 87 -3.30 -20.26 -16.35
N LYS A 88 -3.24 -19.05 -16.88
CA LYS A 88 -1.98 -18.31 -17.05
C LYS A 88 -1.51 -17.84 -15.67
N GLN A 89 -0.30 -18.21 -15.29
CA GLN A 89 0.28 -17.83 -14.00
C GLN A 89 0.89 -16.42 -14.12
N PRO A 90 0.16 -15.35 -13.76
CA PRO A 90 0.62 -13.97 -13.94
C PRO A 90 1.81 -13.63 -13.03
N GLN A 91 2.02 -14.39 -11.96
CA GLN A 91 3.10 -14.18 -10.98
C GLN A 91 4.52 -14.32 -11.57
N TYR A 92 4.68 -15.07 -12.67
CA TYR A 92 5.97 -15.24 -13.35
C TYR A 92 6.28 -14.12 -14.35
N ARG A 93 5.38 -13.16 -14.56
CA ARG A 93 5.66 -12.00 -15.42
C ARG A 93 6.21 -10.84 -14.59
N ILE A 94 7.21 -10.14 -15.15
CA ILE A 94 7.77 -8.92 -14.55
C ILE A 94 6.69 -7.86 -14.47
N VAL A 95 6.00 -7.60 -15.58
CA VAL A 95 4.84 -6.68 -15.63
C VAL A 95 3.56 -7.50 -15.55
N ASN A 96 2.78 -7.23 -14.51
CA ASN A 96 1.49 -7.88 -14.25
C ASN A 96 0.37 -6.83 -14.21
N TRP A 97 -0.82 -7.19 -14.67
CA TRP A 97 -1.99 -6.31 -14.60
C TRP A 97 -2.33 -5.84 -13.18
N LEU A 98 -2.06 -6.67 -12.18
CA LEU A 98 -2.19 -6.26 -10.77
C LEU A 98 -1.24 -5.10 -10.42
N ASN A 99 0.03 -5.20 -10.86
CA ASN A 99 1.01 -4.14 -10.61
C ASN A 99 0.60 -2.83 -11.31
N ILE A 100 0.06 -2.91 -12.51
CA ILE A 100 -0.46 -1.75 -13.24
C ILE A 100 -1.63 -1.12 -12.47
N SER A 101 -2.58 -1.92 -11.95
CA SER A 101 -3.69 -1.40 -11.15
C SER A 101 -3.22 -0.72 -9.87
N VAL A 102 -2.27 -1.32 -9.15
CA VAL A 102 -1.70 -0.74 -7.92
C VAL A 102 -0.96 0.56 -8.22
N SER A 103 -0.14 0.57 -9.29
CA SER A 103 0.56 1.79 -9.70
C SER A 103 -0.42 2.90 -10.11
N ALA A 104 -1.47 2.57 -10.86
CA ALA A 104 -2.52 3.51 -11.24
C ALA A 104 -3.25 4.08 -10.01
N LEU A 105 -3.49 3.27 -8.99
CA LEU A 105 -4.10 3.72 -7.73
C LEU A 105 -3.20 4.70 -6.98
N VAL A 106 -1.89 4.44 -6.94
CA VAL A 106 -0.90 5.36 -6.33
C VAL A 106 -0.84 6.68 -7.10
N VAL A 107 -0.82 6.62 -8.44
CA VAL A 107 -0.84 7.82 -9.29
C VAL A 107 -2.12 8.61 -9.08
N LEU A 108 -3.28 7.95 -9.04
CA LEU A 108 -4.57 8.59 -8.77
C LEU A 108 -4.56 9.32 -7.41
N PHE A 109 -4.11 8.63 -6.36
CA PHE A 109 -4.00 9.22 -5.03
C PHE A 109 -3.10 10.46 -5.04
N CYS A 110 -1.91 10.36 -5.62
CA CYS A 110 -0.98 11.48 -5.69
C CYS A 110 -1.55 12.66 -6.49
N THR A 111 -2.22 12.38 -7.61
CA THR A 111 -2.82 13.41 -8.46
C THR A 111 -3.95 14.14 -7.75
N VAL A 112 -4.83 13.40 -7.06
CA VAL A 112 -5.91 13.98 -6.26
C VAL A 112 -5.34 14.82 -5.09
N MET A 113 -4.31 14.32 -4.40
CA MET A 113 -3.67 15.04 -3.31
C MET A 113 -3.03 16.35 -3.80
N GLN A 114 -2.34 16.33 -4.93
CA GLN A 114 -1.75 17.54 -5.53
C GLN A 114 -2.83 18.53 -5.97
N TYR A 115 -3.93 18.01 -6.54
CA TYR A 115 -5.04 18.85 -6.97
C TYR A 115 -5.75 19.52 -5.79
N LEU A 116 -6.02 18.79 -4.70
CA LEU A 116 -6.76 19.31 -3.55
C LEU A 116 -5.91 20.19 -2.63
N PHE A 117 -4.66 19.81 -2.39
CA PHE A 117 -3.81 20.42 -1.35
C PHE A 117 -2.59 21.17 -1.90
N GLY A 118 -2.44 21.30 -3.21
CA GLY A 118 -1.35 22.05 -3.84
C GLY A 118 0.04 21.63 -3.35
N GLY A 119 0.82 22.56 -2.82
CA GLY A 119 2.19 22.30 -2.36
C GLY A 119 2.30 21.26 -1.22
N MET A 120 1.30 21.18 -0.33
CA MET A 120 1.23 20.12 0.68
C MET A 120 0.94 18.75 0.05
N GLY A 121 0.07 18.71 -0.98
CA GLY A 121 -0.21 17.51 -1.75
C GLY A 121 1.02 16.96 -2.47
N VAL A 122 1.91 17.84 -2.94
CA VAL A 122 3.21 17.44 -3.51
C VAL A 122 4.07 16.72 -2.48
N LYS A 123 4.21 17.29 -1.28
CA LYS A 123 4.97 16.64 -0.19
C LYS A 123 4.38 15.30 0.18
N ALA A 124 3.05 15.21 0.29
CA ALA A 124 2.34 13.95 0.54
C ALA A 124 2.58 12.92 -0.58
N SER A 125 2.62 13.36 -1.84
CA SER A 125 2.90 12.49 -3.00
C SER A 125 4.31 11.91 -2.95
N TYR A 126 5.34 12.68 -2.58
CA TYR A 126 6.69 12.16 -2.41
C TYR A 126 6.72 11.03 -1.38
N VAL A 127 6.10 11.25 -0.21
CA VAL A 127 6.04 10.24 0.85
C VAL A 127 5.25 9.00 0.39
N ALA A 128 4.11 9.20 -0.28
CA ALA A 128 3.27 8.11 -0.75
C ALA A 128 3.96 7.21 -1.78
N VAL A 129 4.71 7.81 -2.72
CA VAL A 129 5.45 7.04 -3.75
C VAL A 129 6.57 6.21 -3.12
N VAL A 130 7.35 6.81 -2.22
CA VAL A 130 8.42 6.09 -1.51
C VAL A 130 7.85 4.98 -0.64
N ALA A 131 6.76 5.24 0.10
CA ALA A 131 6.08 4.24 0.91
C ALA A 131 5.50 3.10 0.07
N ALA A 132 4.87 3.41 -1.08
CA ALA A 132 4.33 2.40 -1.98
C ALA A 132 5.45 1.53 -2.60
N ALA A 133 6.57 2.14 -2.99
CA ALA A 133 7.74 1.40 -3.48
C ALA A 133 8.33 0.49 -2.41
N ALA A 134 8.50 0.98 -1.18
CA ALA A 134 8.96 0.18 -0.04
C ALA A 134 8.02 -0.99 0.24
N LEU A 135 6.70 -0.76 0.29
CA LEU A 135 5.71 -1.82 0.49
C LEU A 135 5.73 -2.87 -0.64
N ALA A 136 5.93 -2.44 -1.89
CA ALA A 136 6.04 -3.37 -3.01
C ALA A 136 7.31 -4.25 -2.90
N ILE A 137 8.43 -3.69 -2.49
CA ILE A 137 9.66 -4.44 -2.22
C ILE A 137 9.43 -5.42 -1.07
N ILE A 138 8.84 -4.97 0.04
CA ILE A 138 8.51 -5.82 1.19
C ILE A 138 7.62 -7.00 0.78
N TYR A 139 6.63 -6.76 -0.08
CA TYR A 139 5.74 -7.80 -0.59
C TYR A 139 6.47 -8.93 -1.34
N TRP A 140 7.57 -8.63 -2.01
CA TRP A 140 8.33 -9.63 -2.78
C TRP A 140 9.46 -10.29 -2.00
N VAL A 141 10.07 -9.57 -1.06
CA VAL A 141 11.23 -10.05 -0.28
C VAL A 141 10.78 -10.80 0.97
N PHE A 142 9.80 -10.26 1.66
CA PHE A 142 9.41 -10.76 2.97
C PHE A 142 8.17 -11.68 2.89
N ARG A 143 7.92 -12.37 3.99
CA ARG A 143 6.70 -13.17 4.15
C ARG A 143 5.47 -12.26 4.10
N ARG A 144 4.36 -12.79 3.62
CA ARG A 144 3.08 -12.07 3.53
C ARG A 144 2.60 -11.50 4.86
N GLU A 145 2.98 -12.12 5.96
CA GLU A 145 2.70 -11.66 7.33
C GLU A 145 3.33 -10.28 7.61
N CYS A 146 4.60 -10.11 7.21
CA CYS A 146 5.30 -8.84 7.30
C CYS A 146 4.61 -7.75 6.49
N PHE A 147 4.29 -8.05 5.23
CA PHE A 147 3.62 -7.11 4.34
C PHE A 147 2.29 -6.64 4.91
N VAL A 148 1.43 -7.56 5.38
CA VAL A 148 0.12 -7.21 5.94
C VAL A 148 0.26 -6.36 7.20
N SER A 149 1.18 -6.73 8.11
CA SER A 149 1.42 -5.95 9.34
C SER A 149 1.95 -4.54 9.05
N MET A 150 2.91 -4.41 8.12
CA MET A 150 3.46 -3.12 7.72
C MET A 150 2.43 -2.26 6.96
N LEU A 151 1.56 -2.89 6.17
CA LEU A 151 0.48 -2.20 5.47
C LEU A 151 -0.52 -1.62 6.49
N VAL A 152 -0.90 -2.39 7.51
CA VAL A 152 -1.78 -1.90 8.59
C VAL A 152 -1.14 -0.71 9.30
N LEU A 153 0.12 -0.81 9.72
CA LEU A 153 0.83 0.27 10.41
C LEU A 153 1.00 1.49 9.51
N GLY A 154 1.39 1.30 8.25
CA GLY A 154 1.59 2.39 7.29
C GLY A 154 0.30 3.15 6.97
N LEU A 155 -0.80 2.44 6.69
CA LEU A 155 -2.11 3.07 6.48
C LEU A 155 -2.61 3.80 7.73
N SER A 156 -2.34 3.26 8.92
CA SER A 156 -2.71 3.90 10.18
C SER A 156 -1.91 5.16 10.45
N ALA A 157 -0.60 5.18 10.13
CA ALA A 157 0.21 6.40 10.22
C ALA A 157 -0.32 7.50 9.31
N VAL A 158 -0.73 7.16 8.07
CA VAL A 158 -1.37 8.10 7.14
C VAL A 158 -2.71 8.60 7.69
N ALA A 159 -3.55 7.71 8.23
CA ALA A 159 -4.82 8.08 8.82
C ALA A 159 -4.64 9.03 10.03
N TYR A 160 -3.68 8.77 10.91
CA TYR A 160 -3.36 9.66 12.03
C TYR A 160 -2.86 11.02 11.57
N TYR A 161 -2.02 11.06 10.54
CA TYR A 161 -1.57 12.32 9.97
C TYR A 161 -2.73 13.14 9.40
N LEU A 162 -3.67 12.49 8.70
CA LEU A 162 -4.88 13.15 8.20
C LEU A 162 -5.77 13.64 9.35
N LEU A 163 -5.99 12.81 10.38
CA LEU A 163 -6.78 13.18 11.56
C LEU A 163 -6.15 14.35 12.33
N TYR A 164 -4.82 14.45 12.35
CA TYR A 164 -4.12 15.60 12.91
C TYR A 164 -4.29 16.86 12.07
N LYS A 165 -4.14 16.77 10.73
CA LYS A 165 -4.13 17.93 9.84
C LYS A 165 -5.50 18.49 9.49
N LEU A 166 -6.51 17.64 9.40
CA LEU A 166 -7.85 18.01 8.94
C LEU A 166 -8.51 19.13 9.76
N PRO A 167 -8.44 19.13 11.10
CA PRO A 167 -9.01 20.21 11.92
C PRO A 167 -8.43 21.57 11.61
N TYR A 168 -7.15 21.63 11.20
CA TYR A 168 -6.46 22.88 10.89
C TYR A 168 -6.62 23.34 9.44
N ALA A 169 -6.88 22.39 8.53
CA ALA A 169 -6.99 22.69 7.09
C ALA A 169 -8.39 23.19 6.67
N LEU A 170 -9.42 22.84 7.43
CA LEU A 170 -10.82 23.05 7.06
C LEU A 170 -11.58 23.66 8.25
N SER A 171 -11.41 24.96 8.47
CA SER A 171 -12.10 25.73 9.54
C SER A 171 -13.64 25.64 9.48
N LEU A 172 -14.20 25.27 8.35
CA LEU A 172 -15.65 25.12 8.11
C LEU A 172 -16.22 23.73 8.42
N TRP A 173 -15.39 22.70 8.71
CA TRP A 173 -15.84 21.31 8.73
C TRP A 173 -15.41 20.53 9.98
N MET A 174 -15.78 21.03 11.15
CA MET A 174 -15.67 20.28 12.41
C MET A 174 -16.38 18.90 12.33
N SER A 175 -17.36 18.76 11.44
CA SER A 175 -18.05 17.49 11.13
C SER A 175 -17.20 16.51 10.35
N ALA A 176 -16.32 16.98 9.45
CA ALA A 176 -15.49 16.12 8.58
C ALA A 176 -14.46 15.33 9.38
N TRP A 177 -13.90 15.93 10.44
CA TRP A 177 -12.98 15.23 11.33
C TRP A 177 -13.64 14.05 12.05
N LYS A 178 -14.86 14.28 12.61
CA LYS A 178 -15.64 13.24 13.28
C LYS A 178 -16.00 12.11 12.32
N LEU A 179 -16.38 12.47 11.09
CA LEU A 179 -16.69 11.50 10.04
C LEU A 179 -15.46 10.65 9.68
N LEU A 180 -14.30 11.29 9.51
CA LEU A 180 -13.05 10.57 9.20
C LEU A 180 -12.65 9.66 10.35
N ALA A 181 -12.75 10.12 11.60
CA ALA A 181 -12.48 9.31 12.77
C ALA A 181 -13.42 8.10 12.87
N ALA A 182 -14.72 8.31 12.59
CA ALA A 182 -15.71 7.23 12.57
C ALA A 182 -15.42 6.22 11.44
N LEU A 183 -15.12 6.69 10.23
CA LEU A 183 -14.72 5.82 9.10
C LEU A 183 -13.48 5.00 9.42
N TYR A 184 -12.49 5.62 10.06
CA TYR A 184 -11.27 4.92 10.47
C TYR A 184 -11.55 3.88 11.55
N ALA A 185 -12.40 4.18 12.54
CA ALA A 185 -12.84 3.21 13.54
C ALA A 185 -13.54 1.99 12.91
N VAL A 186 -14.44 2.24 11.95
CA VAL A 186 -15.13 1.17 11.19
C VAL A 186 -14.11 0.35 10.39
N ALA A 187 -13.13 0.99 9.77
CA ALA A 187 -12.06 0.30 9.04
C ALA A 187 -11.22 -0.60 9.95
N LEU A 188 -10.89 -0.16 11.18
CA LEU A 188 -10.19 -0.98 12.17
C LEU A 188 -11.03 -2.20 12.58
N LEU A 189 -12.30 -2.01 12.88
CA LEU A 189 -13.22 -3.12 13.22
C LEU A 189 -13.34 -4.11 12.06
N ALA A 190 -13.50 -3.62 10.85
CA ALA A 190 -13.51 -4.44 9.64
C ALA A 190 -12.19 -5.21 9.45
N GLY A 191 -11.05 -4.57 9.75
CA GLY A 191 -9.73 -5.20 9.73
C GLY A 191 -9.63 -6.36 10.72
N PHE A 192 -10.06 -6.18 11.97
CA PHE A 192 -10.13 -7.26 12.96
C PHE A 192 -11.04 -8.39 12.51
N ALA A 193 -12.25 -8.06 12.03
CA ALA A 193 -13.20 -9.06 11.55
C ALA A 193 -12.63 -9.84 10.36
N ALA A 194 -11.98 -9.16 9.41
CA ALA A 194 -11.36 -9.80 8.24
C ALA A 194 -10.24 -10.77 8.65
N VAL A 195 -9.32 -10.35 9.53
CA VAL A 195 -8.23 -11.19 10.01
C VAL A 195 -8.77 -12.39 10.80
N PHE A 196 -9.77 -12.18 11.64
CA PHE A 196 -10.42 -13.25 12.40
C PHE A 196 -11.12 -14.28 11.50
N LEU A 197 -11.86 -13.81 10.47
CA LEU A 197 -12.52 -14.68 9.49
C LEU A 197 -11.49 -15.45 8.65
N LEU A 198 -10.41 -14.80 8.23
CA LEU A 198 -9.32 -15.45 7.49
C LEU A 198 -8.63 -16.53 8.35
N ARG A 199 -8.41 -16.27 9.63
CA ARG A 199 -7.88 -17.24 10.58
C ARG A 199 -8.80 -18.46 10.69
N ARG A 200 -10.11 -18.25 10.88
CA ARG A 200 -11.11 -19.34 10.94
C ARG A 200 -11.15 -20.18 9.67
N LYS A 201 -11.04 -19.55 8.50
CA LYS A 201 -11.07 -20.19 7.19
C LYS A 201 -9.70 -20.65 6.69
N LYS A 202 -8.68 -20.69 7.57
CA LYS A 202 -7.29 -21.10 7.23
C LYS A 202 -6.75 -20.40 5.97
N GLY A 203 -7.05 -19.11 5.81
CA GLY A 203 -6.59 -18.29 4.68
C GLY A 203 -7.33 -18.51 3.37
N VAL A 204 -8.41 -19.29 3.35
CA VAL A 204 -9.21 -19.55 2.15
C VAL A 204 -10.43 -18.65 2.15
N VAL A 205 -10.62 -17.89 1.07
CA VAL A 205 -11.82 -17.08 0.85
C VAL A 205 -12.58 -17.63 -0.35
N ARG A 206 -13.88 -17.81 -0.17
CA ARG A 206 -14.78 -18.23 -1.23
C ARG A 206 -15.16 -17.01 -2.06
N VAL A 207 -14.65 -16.93 -3.29
CA VAL A 207 -15.01 -15.87 -4.24
C VAL A 207 -15.86 -16.50 -5.33
N GLY A 208 -17.19 -16.35 -5.21
CA GLY A 208 -18.15 -17.03 -6.09
C GLY A 208 -18.10 -18.55 -5.90
N ARG A 209 -17.92 -19.30 -7.00
CA ARG A 209 -17.81 -20.77 -7.01
C ARG A 209 -16.40 -21.32 -6.77
N GLN A 210 -15.37 -20.46 -6.63
CA GLN A 210 -13.98 -20.89 -6.47
C GLN A 210 -13.43 -20.53 -5.09
N ASN A 211 -12.70 -21.49 -4.50
CA ASN A 211 -11.94 -21.24 -3.26
C ASN A 211 -10.61 -20.59 -3.63
N ALA A 212 -10.47 -19.29 -3.36
CA ALA A 212 -9.22 -18.56 -3.54
C ALA A 212 -8.41 -18.62 -2.23
N ARG A 213 -7.22 -19.20 -2.26
CA ARG A 213 -6.29 -19.17 -1.15
C ARG A 213 -5.57 -17.81 -1.16
N LEU A 214 -5.94 -16.92 -0.26
CA LEU A 214 -5.32 -15.59 -0.12
C LEU A 214 -4.04 -15.63 0.72
N LEU A 215 -4.04 -16.48 1.76
CA LEU A 215 -2.93 -16.61 2.70
C LEU A 215 -2.46 -18.07 2.75
N ASP A 216 -1.18 -18.28 3.03
CA ASP A 216 -0.61 -19.61 3.16
C ASP A 216 -1.16 -20.33 4.41
N ALA A 217 -1.17 -21.68 4.38
CA ALA A 217 -1.66 -22.47 5.52
C ALA A 217 -0.83 -22.26 6.80
N LYS A 218 0.45 -21.86 6.64
CA LYS A 218 1.40 -21.58 7.72
C LYS A 218 1.45 -20.11 8.11
N PHE A 219 0.47 -19.29 7.68
CA PHE A 219 0.44 -17.86 7.98
C PHE A 219 0.30 -17.63 9.49
N ASN A 220 1.25 -16.89 10.05
CA ASN A 220 1.19 -16.50 11.46
C ASN A 220 0.36 -15.22 11.59
N TYR A 221 -0.81 -15.32 12.21
CA TYR A 221 -1.73 -14.19 12.40
C TYR A 221 -1.34 -13.30 13.58
N LEU A 222 -0.45 -13.75 14.46
CA LEU A 222 -0.11 -13.05 15.69
C LEU A 222 0.51 -11.66 15.45
N PRO A 223 1.49 -11.47 14.54
CA PRO A 223 2.02 -10.14 14.24
C PRO A 223 0.95 -9.17 13.70
N VAL A 224 0.02 -9.66 12.89
CA VAL A 224 -1.05 -8.84 12.32
C VAL A 224 -2.04 -8.40 13.40
N PHE A 225 -2.42 -9.31 14.30
CA PHE A 225 -3.26 -8.97 15.45
C PHE A 225 -2.58 -7.99 16.39
N ALA A 226 -1.28 -8.16 16.64
CA ALA A 226 -0.50 -7.25 17.48
C ALA A 226 -0.44 -5.84 16.87
N ALA A 227 -0.22 -5.73 15.54
CA ALA A 227 -0.25 -4.47 14.83
C ALA A 227 -1.63 -3.79 14.91
N LEU A 228 -2.72 -4.53 14.66
CA LEU A 228 -4.08 -4.02 14.78
C LEU A 228 -4.43 -3.58 16.21
N ALA A 229 -4.05 -4.38 17.21
CA ALA A 229 -4.28 -4.04 18.62
C ALA A 229 -3.52 -2.76 19.01
N PHE A 230 -2.25 -2.65 18.64
CA PHE A 230 -1.44 -1.46 18.89
C PHE A 230 -2.10 -0.21 18.29
N VAL A 231 -2.44 -0.26 17.00
CA VAL A 231 -3.07 0.87 16.30
C VAL A 231 -4.40 1.26 16.95
N THR A 232 -5.22 0.28 17.33
CA THR A 232 -6.52 0.54 17.97
C THR A 232 -6.34 1.18 19.35
N LEU A 233 -5.38 0.72 20.15
CA LEU A 233 -5.08 1.32 21.45
C LEU A 233 -4.58 2.76 21.30
N VAL A 234 -3.67 3.02 20.36
CA VAL A 234 -3.17 4.38 20.07
C VAL A 234 -4.31 5.28 19.60
N PHE A 235 -5.18 4.79 18.71
CA PHE A 235 -6.34 5.54 18.25
C PHE A 235 -7.29 5.91 19.41
N ALA A 236 -7.63 4.93 20.24
CA ALA A 236 -8.50 5.16 21.41
C ALA A 236 -7.88 6.18 22.37
N ALA A 237 -6.58 6.08 22.65
CA ALA A 237 -5.87 7.03 23.48
C ALA A 237 -5.91 8.45 22.89
N CYS A 238 -5.71 8.60 21.57
CA CYS A 238 -5.78 9.92 20.91
C CYS A 238 -7.18 10.51 20.94
N ILE A 239 -8.25 9.70 20.81
CA ILE A 239 -9.63 10.18 20.94
C ILE A 239 -9.89 10.71 22.34
N LEU A 240 -9.39 10.02 23.39
CA LEU A 240 -9.58 10.43 24.78
C LEU A 240 -8.75 11.65 25.17
N LEU A 241 -7.50 11.75 24.69
CA LEU A 241 -6.56 12.81 25.04
C LEU A 241 -6.71 14.08 24.19
N GLY A 242 -7.26 13.94 22.98
CA GLY A 242 -7.51 15.06 22.07
C GLY A 242 -6.73 14.99 20.76
N THR A 243 -7.13 15.84 19.80
CA THR A 243 -6.65 15.81 18.41
C THR A 243 -5.15 16.05 18.24
N HIS A 244 -4.53 16.80 19.14
CA HIS A 244 -3.09 17.11 19.09
C HIS A 244 -2.23 15.83 19.25
N TYR A 245 -2.72 14.84 19.98
CA TYR A 245 -1.99 13.59 20.24
C TYR A 245 -1.85 12.72 19.01
N PHE A 246 -2.66 12.92 17.96
CA PHE A 246 -2.48 12.22 16.69
C PHE A 246 -1.12 12.50 16.03
N TYR A 247 -0.51 13.67 16.28
CA TYR A 247 0.85 13.95 15.84
C TYR A 247 1.86 12.97 16.45
N TYR A 248 1.78 12.75 17.74
CA TYR A 248 2.65 11.78 18.43
C TYR A 248 2.34 10.35 18.05
N ALA A 249 1.08 10.03 17.74
CA ALA A 249 0.67 8.73 17.25
C ALA A 249 1.33 8.35 15.92
N VAL A 250 1.56 9.33 15.03
CA VAL A 250 2.31 9.10 13.78
C VAL A 250 3.73 8.61 14.09
N PHE A 251 4.45 9.29 15.01
CA PHE A 251 5.80 8.90 15.39
C PHE A 251 5.82 7.54 16.08
N ALA A 252 4.91 7.29 17.03
CA ALA A 252 4.81 6.00 17.71
C ALA A 252 4.60 4.86 16.71
N THR A 253 3.71 5.08 15.74
CA THR A 253 3.43 4.09 14.69
C THR A 253 4.65 3.89 13.77
N ALA A 254 5.39 4.95 13.45
CA ALA A 254 6.61 4.86 12.65
C ALA A 254 7.70 4.06 13.39
N VAL A 255 7.89 4.28 14.68
CA VAL A 255 8.85 3.51 15.50
C VAL A 255 8.48 2.02 15.52
N VAL A 256 7.20 1.70 15.73
CA VAL A 256 6.72 0.32 15.71
C VAL A 256 6.89 -0.30 14.32
N LEU A 257 6.65 0.45 13.24
CA LEU A 257 6.85 -0.02 11.87
C LEU A 257 8.32 -0.41 11.62
N VAL A 258 9.27 0.42 12.07
CA VAL A 258 10.71 0.10 12.01
C VAL A 258 11.03 -1.13 12.85
N GLY A 259 10.48 -1.22 14.07
CA GLY A 259 10.64 -2.39 14.93
C GLY A 259 10.15 -3.70 14.29
N TYR A 260 8.99 -3.65 13.60
CA TYR A 260 8.49 -4.77 12.81
C TYR A 260 9.43 -5.12 11.66
N GLY A 261 10.00 -4.12 10.98
CA GLY A 261 11.00 -4.33 9.93
C GLY A 261 12.20 -5.11 10.45
N VAL A 262 12.77 -4.68 11.56
CA VAL A 262 13.90 -5.35 12.21
C VAL A 262 13.53 -6.77 12.66
N TYR A 263 12.39 -6.94 13.32
CA TYR A 263 11.90 -8.26 13.74
C TYR A 263 11.80 -9.25 12.57
N PHE A 264 11.22 -8.83 11.44
CA PHE A 264 11.08 -9.72 10.28
C PHE A 264 12.39 -9.96 9.54
N ILE A 265 13.35 -9.02 9.59
CA ILE A 265 14.72 -9.24 9.07
C ILE A 265 15.41 -10.33 9.90
N LEU A 266 15.33 -10.25 11.23
CA LEU A 266 15.91 -11.25 12.11
C LEU A 266 15.31 -12.65 11.95
N LEU A 267 14.05 -12.75 11.53
CA LEU A 267 13.40 -14.03 11.22
C LEU A 267 13.82 -14.63 9.86
N LEU A 268 14.49 -13.86 9.01
CA LEU A 268 15.00 -14.34 7.71
C LEU A 268 16.43 -14.87 7.79
N ILE A 269 17.20 -14.45 8.82
CA ILE A 269 18.56 -14.90 9.12
C ILE A 269 18.47 -16.17 9.95
#